data_9a83079499c32c686836bc793f5539d6
#
_entry.id   9a83079499c32c686836bc793f5539d6
#
_cell.length_a   1.000
_cell.length_b   1.000
_cell.length_c   1.000
_cell.angle_alpha   90.00
_cell.angle_beta   90.00
_cell.angle_gamma   90.00
#
_symmetry.space_group_name_H-M   'P 1'
#
loop_
_entity.id
_entity.type
_entity.pdbx_description
1 polymer ?
#
loop_
_entity_poly.entity_id
_entity_poly.type
_entity_poly.pdbx_seq_one_letter_code
_entity_poly.pdbx_strand_id
1 'polypeptide(L)'
;MRGTNQRMNNALTIDVEEWFHVCGVAGYGYGTHPSHVLRNVDRLLECFAAVDVTATFFVLGSVAEALPSLVPAIAAAGHEVASHGFSHTLITALSPAAFRDELRRTNDILSIQSGKRPIGFRAPQWSLSRTVTPWAFEILHDEGFRYDSSCNPLPFVGDRSGSRVPYKIGMAGKSLWEIPPMVTPSMLGNLPTGGGWGFRFFPPRMIERTVQRLNEEGQSAVFYLHPREIDPSGPRLPLSLFRQFVAYGPRTDALQRLVPLMKRFRFTSLGNLVDQWESA
;
A
#
# COMPACT_ATOMS: atom_id res chain seq x y z
N MET A 1 34.12 -7.78 16.38
CA MET A 1 33.27 -6.63 16.68
C MET A 1 31.83 -7.08 16.62
N ARG A 2 31.12 -7.10 17.75
CA ARG A 2 29.71 -7.50 17.79
C ARG A 2 28.93 -6.27 17.25
N GLY A 3 28.43 -6.37 16.01
CA GLY A 3 27.55 -5.37 15.45
C GLY A 3 26.36 -5.17 16.39
N THR A 4 26.04 -3.93 16.68
CA THR A 4 24.82 -3.52 17.38
C THR A 4 23.65 -4.18 16.65
N ASN A 5 22.90 -5.02 17.37
CA ASN A 5 21.72 -5.73 16.88
C ASN A 5 20.60 -4.69 16.65
N GLN A 6 20.78 -3.87 15.61
CA GLN A 6 19.81 -2.84 15.25
C GLN A 6 18.62 -3.57 14.63
N ARG A 7 17.51 -3.67 15.39
CA ARG A 7 16.29 -4.33 14.90
C ARG A 7 15.86 -3.66 13.60
N MET A 8 15.71 -4.44 12.54
CA MET A 8 15.26 -3.96 11.23
C MET A 8 13.89 -3.28 11.34
N ASN A 9 13.75 -2.17 10.61
CA ASN A 9 12.46 -1.53 10.42
C ASN A 9 11.72 -2.21 9.26
N ASN A 10 10.45 -2.54 9.49
CA ASN A 10 9.51 -3.02 8.47
C ASN A 10 8.59 -1.86 8.07
N ALA A 11 7.87 -1.97 6.97
CA ALA A 11 6.89 -0.95 6.58
C ALA A 11 5.47 -1.44 6.75
N LEU A 12 4.61 -0.54 7.22
CA LEU A 12 3.17 -0.69 7.22
C LEU A 12 2.57 0.34 6.27
N THR A 13 1.70 -0.13 5.38
CA THR A 13 1.03 0.72 4.41
C THR A 13 -0.47 0.50 4.40
N ILE A 14 -1.23 1.57 4.13
CA ILE A 14 -2.68 1.54 4.06
C ILE A 14 -3.11 2.11 2.71
N ASP A 15 -3.81 1.32 1.92
CA ASP A 15 -4.41 1.76 0.66
C ASP A 15 -5.80 2.34 0.98
N VAL A 16 -5.88 3.67 0.99
CA VAL A 16 -7.06 4.41 1.45
C VAL A 16 -8.09 4.46 0.35
N GLU A 17 -8.91 3.44 0.34
CA GLU A 17 -10.01 3.21 -0.60
C GLU A 17 -11.31 2.90 0.15
N GLU A 18 -12.42 3.21 -0.50
CA GLU A 18 -13.74 2.77 -0.05
C GLU A 18 -13.97 1.29 -0.33
N TRP A 19 -14.95 0.73 0.35
CA TRP A 19 -15.36 -0.66 0.14
C TRP A 19 -15.84 -0.94 -1.28
N PHE A 20 -16.26 0.07 -2.02
CA PHE A 20 -16.73 -0.04 -3.41
C PHE A 20 -15.62 0.21 -4.46
N HIS A 21 -14.42 0.63 -4.08
CA HIS A 21 -13.30 0.77 -5.02
C HIS A 21 -12.74 -0.61 -5.39
N VAL A 22 -13.48 -1.33 -6.23
CA VAL A 22 -13.05 -2.59 -6.83
C VAL A 22 -13.00 -2.40 -8.33
N CYS A 23 -11.84 -2.54 -8.94
CA CYS A 23 -11.64 -2.30 -10.37
C CYS A 23 -12.58 -3.15 -11.24
N GLY A 24 -13.10 -2.54 -12.31
CA GLY A 24 -14.05 -3.16 -13.21
C GLY A 24 -15.48 -3.29 -12.65
N VAL A 25 -15.80 -2.53 -11.59
CA VAL A 25 -17.16 -2.38 -11.08
C VAL A 25 -17.57 -0.92 -11.17
N ALA A 26 -18.69 -0.63 -11.82
CA ALA A 26 -19.25 0.70 -12.00
C ALA A 26 -20.58 0.84 -11.22
N GLY A 27 -21.07 2.08 -11.07
CA GLY A 27 -22.36 2.39 -10.45
C GLY A 27 -22.31 2.54 -8.93
N TYR A 28 -21.14 2.52 -8.33
CA TYR A 28 -20.93 2.76 -6.90
C TYR A 28 -20.07 4.01 -6.70
N GLY A 29 -20.38 4.81 -5.69
CA GLY A 29 -19.66 6.05 -5.43
C GLY A 29 -20.21 6.84 -4.27
N TYR A 30 -19.54 7.95 -3.96
CA TYR A 30 -19.99 8.92 -2.97
C TYR A 30 -21.33 9.53 -3.37
N GLY A 31 -22.17 9.85 -2.39
CA GLY A 31 -23.53 10.38 -2.59
C GLY A 31 -24.60 9.33 -2.84
N THR A 32 -24.25 8.13 -3.31
CA THR A 32 -25.18 7.01 -3.51
C THR A 32 -25.00 5.89 -2.48
N HIS A 33 -23.85 5.79 -1.86
CA HIS A 33 -23.53 4.75 -0.88
C HIS A 33 -22.80 5.35 0.34
N PRO A 34 -23.04 4.82 1.55
CA PRO A 34 -22.40 5.31 2.76
C PRO A 34 -20.89 5.07 2.71
N SER A 35 -20.14 6.10 3.08
CA SER A 35 -18.69 6.00 3.28
C SER A 35 -18.37 5.27 4.58
N HIS A 36 -17.39 4.37 4.54
CA HIS A 36 -16.86 3.68 5.71
C HIS A 36 -15.37 4.00 5.94
N VAL A 37 -14.71 4.61 4.96
CA VAL A 37 -13.26 4.83 5.00
C VAL A 37 -12.85 5.76 6.13
N LEU A 38 -13.57 6.85 6.37
CA LEU A 38 -13.23 7.81 7.42
C LEU A 38 -13.20 7.15 8.80
N ARG A 39 -14.31 6.51 9.19
CA ARG A 39 -14.42 5.78 10.47
C ARG A 39 -13.33 4.71 10.63
N ASN A 40 -13.03 4.01 9.54
CA ASN A 40 -12.04 2.93 9.58
C ASN A 40 -10.62 3.49 9.64
N VAL A 41 -10.33 4.61 8.98
CA VAL A 41 -9.04 5.31 9.12
C VAL A 41 -8.86 5.83 10.54
N ASP A 42 -9.87 6.46 11.15
CA ASP A 42 -9.80 6.91 12.55
C ASP A 42 -9.43 5.74 13.49
N ARG A 43 -10.06 4.57 13.34
CA ARG A 43 -9.71 3.37 14.12
C ARG A 43 -8.28 2.89 13.87
N LEU A 44 -7.76 3.02 12.64
CA LEU A 44 -6.34 2.70 12.34
C LEU A 44 -5.40 3.69 13.03
N LEU A 45 -5.69 4.99 12.97
CA LEU A 45 -4.88 6.03 13.62
C LEU A 45 -4.82 5.83 15.14
N GLU A 46 -5.98 5.58 15.78
CA GLU A 46 -6.04 5.24 17.21
C GLU A 46 -5.20 4.00 17.56
N CYS A 47 -5.30 2.94 16.74
CA CYS A 47 -4.56 1.71 16.93
C CYS A 47 -3.04 1.94 16.79
N PHE A 48 -2.60 2.69 15.79
CA PHE A 48 -1.18 2.96 15.54
C PHE A 48 -0.58 3.86 16.62
N ALA A 49 -1.32 4.87 17.08
CA ALA A 49 -0.93 5.71 18.21
C ALA A 49 -0.75 4.88 19.50
N ALA A 50 -1.63 3.90 19.75
CA ALA A 50 -1.56 3.05 20.95
C ALA A 50 -0.32 2.13 20.99
N VAL A 51 0.35 1.90 19.85
CA VAL A 51 1.53 1.01 19.74
C VAL A 51 2.78 1.75 19.20
N ASP A 52 2.71 3.08 19.09
CA ASP A 52 3.79 3.96 18.63
C ASP A 52 4.36 3.54 17.25
N VAL A 53 3.48 3.35 16.27
CA VAL A 53 3.83 2.95 14.91
C VAL A 53 3.45 4.03 13.91
N THR A 54 4.39 4.40 13.04
CA THR A 54 4.10 5.22 11.84
C THR A 54 3.90 4.34 10.61
N ALA A 55 3.07 4.79 9.69
CA ALA A 55 2.70 4.07 8.48
C ALA A 55 2.64 5.01 7.26
N THR A 56 2.61 4.44 6.06
CA THR A 56 2.33 5.15 4.81
C THR A 56 0.88 4.94 4.41
N PHE A 57 0.16 6.02 4.16
CA PHE A 57 -1.21 6.00 3.66
C PHE A 57 -1.20 6.39 2.17
N PHE A 58 -1.43 5.43 1.30
CA PHE A 58 -1.64 5.66 -0.12
C PHE A 58 -3.08 6.10 -0.35
N VAL A 59 -3.29 7.38 -0.60
CA VAL A 59 -4.62 7.98 -0.66
C VAL A 59 -5.04 8.23 -2.11
N LEU A 60 -6.24 7.78 -2.48
CA LEU A 60 -6.87 8.15 -3.74
C LEU A 60 -7.24 9.64 -3.73
N GLY A 61 -6.94 10.35 -4.82
CA GLY A 61 -7.31 11.75 -4.95
C GLY A 61 -8.83 11.97 -4.85
N SER A 62 -9.64 11.08 -5.41
CA SER A 62 -11.09 11.12 -5.30
C SER A 62 -11.61 10.94 -3.86
N VAL A 63 -10.92 10.14 -3.04
CA VAL A 63 -11.24 9.99 -1.61
C VAL A 63 -10.89 11.27 -0.84
N ALA A 64 -9.70 11.83 -1.10
CA ALA A 64 -9.25 13.07 -0.48
C ALA A 64 -10.16 14.27 -0.85
N GLU A 65 -10.64 14.33 -2.10
CA GLU A 65 -11.59 15.36 -2.57
C GLU A 65 -12.96 15.20 -1.90
N ALA A 66 -13.46 13.96 -1.78
CA ALA A 66 -14.76 13.68 -1.17
C ALA A 66 -14.77 13.82 0.36
N LEU A 67 -13.63 13.62 1.02
CA LEU A 67 -13.49 13.62 2.48
C LEU A 67 -12.32 14.53 2.91
N PRO A 68 -12.48 15.87 2.86
CA PRO A 68 -11.37 16.82 3.06
C PRO A 68 -10.71 16.79 4.44
N SER A 69 -11.37 16.22 5.46
CA SER A 69 -10.81 16.06 6.80
C SER A 69 -9.86 14.87 6.95
N LEU A 70 -9.88 13.91 6.01
CA LEU A 70 -9.19 12.63 6.15
C LEU A 70 -7.66 12.79 6.05
N VAL A 71 -7.17 13.45 5.02
CA VAL A 71 -5.71 13.64 4.81
C VAL A 71 -5.08 14.49 5.90
N PRO A 72 -5.68 15.64 6.34
CA PRO A 72 -5.17 16.37 7.49
C PRO A 72 -5.08 15.55 8.77
N ALA A 73 -6.05 14.67 9.04
CA ALA A 73 -6.02 13.80 10.23
C ALA A 73 -4.85 12.80 10.16
N ILE A 74 -4.62 12.16 9.01
CA ILE A 74 -3.48 11.26 8.78
C ILE A 74 -2.15 11.98 8.98
N ALA A 75 -1.99 13.17 8.38
CA ALA A 75 -0.77 13.96 8.48
C ALA A 75 -0.51 14.47 9.90
N ALA A 76 -1.55 14.95 10.60
CA ALA A 76 -1.46 15.40 11.99
C ALA A 76 -1.08 14.28 12.96
N ALA A 77 -1.47 13.04 12.68
CA ALA A 77 -1.06 11.86 13.43
C ALA A 77 0.40 11.41 13.13
N GLY A 78 1.15 12.14 12.29
CA GLY A 78 2.56 11.88 11.99
C GLY A 78 2.81 10.79 10.96
N HIS A 79 1.78 10.35 10.23
CA HIS A 79 1.92 9.35 9.18
C HIS A 79 2.31 9.98 7.83
N GLU A 80 2.90 9.17 6.97
CA GLU A 80 3.21 9.57 5.60
C GLU A 80 1.95 9.49 4.73
N VAL A 81 1.72 10.55 3.94
CA VAL A 81 0.69 10.59 2.90
C VAL A 81 1.36 10.38 1.54
N ALA A 82 0.92 9.37 0.81
CA ALA A 82 1.42 8.98 -0.50
C ALA A 82 0.26 8.88 -1.51
N SER A 83 0.57 8.86 -2.79
CA SER A 83 -0.44 8.86 -3.87
C SER A 83 -0.88 7.45 -4.25
N HIS A 84 -2.20 7.24 -4.38
CA HIS A 84 -2.80 6.01 -4.94
C HIS A 84 -3.45 6.24 -6.31
N GLY A 85 -3.09 7.33 -7.03
CA GLY A 85 -3.79 7.81 -8.21
C GLY A 85 -5.08 8.55 -7.82
N PHE A 86 -5.86 8.94 -8.83
CA PHE A 86 -7.07 9.72 -8.59
C PHE A 86 -8.33 8.87 -8.56
N SER A 87 -8.60 8.14 -9.65
CA SER A 87 -9.90 7.49 -9.93
C SER A 87 -9.96 6.00 -9.56
N HIS A 88 -8.88 5.41 -9.07
CA HIS A 88 -8.71 3.96 -8.92
C HIS A 88 -8.78 3.19 -10.25
N THR A 89 -8.40 3.84 -11.36
CA THR A 89 -8.31 3.21 -12.68
C THR A 89 -7.00 2.43 -12.81
N LEU A 90 -7.06 1.26 -13.46
CA LEU A 90 -5.85 0.48 -13.75
C LEU A 90 -4.89 1.29 -14.64
N ILE A 91 -3.61 1.31 -14.33
CA ILE A 91 -2.61 2.03 -15.12
C ILE A 91 -2.56 1.50 -16.56
N THR A 92 -2.82 0.20 -16.74
CA THR A 92 -2.92 -0.43 -18.06
C THR A 92 -4.10 0.07 -18.92
N ALA A 93 -5.07 0.73 -18.33
CA ALA A 93 -6.22 1.32 -19.02
C ALA A 93 -6.07 2.83 -19.28
N LEU A 94 -4.97 3.45 -18.80
CA LEU A 94 -4.68 4.86 -18.98
C LEU A 94 -3.67 5.08 -20.12
N SER A 95 -3.80 6.21 -20.81
CA SER A 95 -2.71 6.72 -21.64
C SER A 95 -1.64 7.38 -20.74
N PRO A 96 -0.38 7.53 -21.22
CA PRO A 96 0.66 8.26 -20.49
C PRO A 96 0.23 9.67 -20.06
N ALA A 97 -0.49 10.40 -20.92
CA ALA A 97 -1.00 11.74 -20.61
C ALA A 97 -2.06 11.69 -19.50
N ALA A 98 -3.06 10.80 -19.61
CA ALA A 98 -4.10 10.65 -18.61
C ALA A 98 -3.52 10.23 -17.24
N PHE A 99 -2.51 9.35 -17.22
CA PHE A 99 -1.82 8.95 -15.99
C PHE A 99 -1.12 10.15 -15.34
N ARG A 100 -0.41 10.96 -16.13
CA ARG A 100 0.25 12.19 -15.65
C ARG A 100 -0.76 13.19 -15.07
N ASP A 101 -1.90 13.36 -15.72
CA ASP A 101 -2.96 14.26 -15.25
C ASP A 101 -3.58 13.77 -13.93
N GLU A 102 -3.85 12.48 -13.81
CA GLU A 102 -4.30 11.87 -12.53
C GLU A 102 -3.28 12.08 -11.41
N LEU A 103 -1.99 11.86 -11.68
CA LEU A 103 -0.93 12.07 -10.68
C LEU A 103 -0.88 13.52 -10.21
N ARG A 104 -0.87 14.47 -11.14
CA ARG A 104 -0.79 15.91 -10.82
C ARG A 104 -1.99 16.33 -9.99
N ARG A 105 -3.20 16.01 -10.44
CA ARG A 105 -4.43 16.33 -9.71
C ARG A 105 -4.39 15.75 -8.29
N THR A 106 -4.01 14.50 -8.14
CA THR A 106 -3.90 13.87 -6.82
C THR A 106 -2.85 14.56 -5.96
N ASN A 107 -1.65 14.81 -6.51
CA ASN A 107 -0.56 15.44 -5.77
C ASN A 107 -0.92 16.85 -5.30
N ASP A 108 -1.63 17.63 -6.12
CA ASP A 108 -2.08 18.97 -5.74
C ASP A 108 -3.04 18.91 -4.54
N ILE A 109 -4.04 18.02 -4.58
CA ILE A 109 -5.00 17.84 -3.50
C ILE A 109 -4.27 17.38 -2.22
N LEU A 110 -3.45 16.33 -2.32
CA LEU A 110 -2.75 15.76 -1.17
C LEU A 110 -1.74 16.75 -0.58
N SER A 111 -1.04 17.52 -1.42
CA SER A 111 -0.08 18.54 -0.97
C SER A 111 -0.76 19.66 -0.19
N ILE A 112 -1.91 20.15 -0.68
CA ILE A 112 -2.69 21.18 0.01
C ILE A 112 -3.20 20.67 1.36
N GLN A 113 -3.73 19.44 1.40
CA GLN A 113 -4.36 18.89 2.61
C GLN A 113 -3.35 18.40 3.64
N SER A 114 -2.20 17.84 3.24
CA SER A 114 -1.17 17.33 4.16
C SER A 114 -0.07 18.34 4.50
N GLY A 115 0.04 19.43 3.73
CA GLY A 115 1.15 20.39 3.83
C GLY A 115 2.47 19.89 3.23
N LYS A 116 2.50 18.70 2.62
CA LYS A 116 3.72 18.09 2.02
C LYS A 116 3.39 17.43 0.68
N ARG A 117 4.29 17.55 -0.30
CA ARG A 117 4.16 16.83 -1.57
C ARG A 117 4.36 15.32 -1.35
N PRO A 118 3.48 14.46 -1.87
CA PRO A 118 3.70 13.01 -1.87
C PRO A 118 4.99 12.63 -2.60
N ILE A 119 5.77 11.73 -1.99
CA ILE A 119 7.01 11.20 -2.58
C ILE A 119 6.90 9.73 -2.96
N GLY A 120 5.80 9.08 -2.60
CA GLY A 120 5.52 7.67 -2.87
C GLY A 120 4.27 7.48 -3.68
N PHE A 121 4.27 6.43 -4.52
CA PHE A 121 3.14 6.01 -5.34
C PHE A 121 2.85 4.52 -5.16
N ARG A 122 1.58 4.16 -5.28
CA ARG A 122 1.12 2.77 -5.47
C ARG A 122 -0.01 2.73 -6.49
N ALA A 123 0.13 1.88 -7.49
CA ALA A 123 -0.89 1.71 -8.51
C ALA A 123 -2.10 0.89 -8.00
N PRO A 124 -3.34 1.28 -8.35
CA PRO A 124 -4.53 0.47 -8.11
C PRO A 124 -4.35 -0.96 -8.61
N GLN A 125 -4.72 -1.93 -7.78
CA GLN A 125 -4.62 -3.38 -8.09
C GLN A 125 -3.26 -3.82 -8.63
N TRP A 126 -2.15 -3.21 -8.22
CA TRP A 126 -0.81 -3.59 -8.68
C TRP A 126 -0.66 -3.54 -10.21
N SER A 127 -1.38 -2.62 -10.86
CA SER A 127 -1.51 -2.55 -12.32
C SER A 127 -0.34 -1.90 -13.04
N LEU A 128 0.73 -1.56 -12.32
CA LEU A 128 1.97 -1.04 -12.90
C LEU A 128 2.93 -2.20 -13.16
N SER A 129 3.55 -2.22 -14.35
CA SER A 129 4.40 -3.33 -14.78
C SER A 129 5.53 -2.83 -15.65
N ARG A 130 6.74 -3.35 -15.42
CA ARG A 130 7.92 -3.03 -16.24
C ARG A 130 7.80 -3.50 -17.70
N THR A 131 6.95 -4.46 -17.97
CA THR A 131 6.76 -5.00 -19.33
C THR A 131 5.57 -4.38 -20.06
N VAL A 132 4.50 -4.03 -19.35
CA VAL A 132 3.24 -3.53 -19.97
C VAL A 132 3.16 -2.00 -19.91
N THR A 133 3.60 -1.39 -18.83
CA THR A 133 3.53 0.07 -18.61
C THR A 133 4.90 0.67 -18.27
N PRO A 134 6.00 0.37 -19.01
CA PRO A 134 7.34 0.84 -18.66
C PRO A 134 7.44 2.37 -18.60
N TRP A 135 6.68 3.07 -19.42
CA TRP A 135 6.57 4.52 -19.47
C TRP A 135 6.08 5.15 -18.14
N ALA A 136 5.36 4.38 -17.33
CA ALA A 136 4.79 4.90 -16.09
C ALA A 136 5.88 5.20 -15.04
N PHE A 137 6.96 4.43 -15.00
CA PHE A 137 8.09 4.68 -14.09
C PHE A 137 8.82 5.99 -14.43
N GLU A 138 8.99 6.30 -15.72
CA GLU A 138 9.58 7.57 -16.16
C GLU A 138 8.68 8.74 -15.75
N ILE A 139 7.36 8.60 -15.90
CA ILE A 139 6.41 9.62 -15.48
C ILE A 139 6.46 9.83 -13.97
N LEU A 140 6.48 8.74 -13.17
CA LEU A 140 6.59 8.85 -11.71
C LEU A 140 7.87 9.62 -11.32
N HIS A 141 9.00 9.28 -11.90
CA HIS A 141 10.24 9.99 -11.64
C HIS A 141 10.15 11.48 -12.03
N ASP A 142 9.60 11.79 -13.23
CA ASP A 142 9.48 13.16 -13.73
C ASP A 142 8.52 14.01 -12.88
N GLU A 143 7.49 13.40 -12.30
CA GLU A 143 6.57 14.03 -11.36
C GLU A 143 7.13 14.10 -9.92
N GLY A 144 8.38 13.69 -9.70
CA GLY A 144 9.12 13.87 -8.46
C GLY A 144 8.88 12.80 -7.40
N PHE A 145 8.36 11.64 -7.77
CA PHE A 145 8.26 10.49 -6.85
C PHE A 145 9.65 9.88 -6.62
N ARG A 146 9.92 9.48 -5.38
CA ARG A 146 11.16 8.81 -4.98
C ARG A 146 11.03 7.30 -4.96
N TYR A 147 9.79 6.80 -4.75
CA TYR A 147 9.51 5.37 -4.74
C TYR A 147 8.13 5.03 -5.31
N ASP A 148 8.05 3.82 -5.83
CA ASP A 148 6.84 3.09 -6.18
C ASP A 148 6.73 1.84 -5.32
N SER A 149 5.52 1.38 -5.08
CA SER A 149 5.25 0.13 -4.35
C SER A 149 4.14 -0.66 -5.05
N SER A 150 4.31 -0.90 -6.36
CA SER A 150 3.28 -1.51 -7.22
C SER A 150 3.64 -2.87 -7.78
N CYS A 151 4.93 -3.22 -7.89
CA CYS A 151 5.36 -4.48 -8.51
C CYS A 151 5.24 -5.67 -7.55
N ASN A 152 4.02 -6.08 -7.28
CA ASN A 152 3.75 -7.21 -6.39
C ASN A 152 4.14 -8.54 -7.08
N PRO A 153 5.09 -9.35 -6.53
CA PRO A 153 5.60 -10.54 -7.18
C PRO A 153 4.67 -11.76 -7.01
N LEU A 154 3.40 -11.62 -7.37
CA LEU A 154 2.40 -12.68 -7.29
C LEU A 154 2.10 -13.32 -8.65
N PRO A 155 1.67 -14.61 -8.68
CA PRO A 155 1.42 -15.31 -9.94
C PRO A 155 0.21 -14.81 -10.72
N PHE A 156 -0.75 -14.14 -10.07
CA PHE A 156 -2.04 -13.77 -10.67
C PHE A 156 -2.27 -12.26 -10.79
N VAL A 157 -1.42 -11.45 -10.12
CA VAL A 157 -1.54 -9.99 -10.10
C VAL A 157 -0.16 -9.37 -9.88
N GLY A 158 0.09 -8.21 -10.46
CA GLY A 158 1.39 -7.55 -10.37
C GLY A 158 2.42 -8.12 -11.35
N ASP A 159 3.68 -8.21 -10.93
CA ASP A 159 4.79 -8.72 -11.75
C ASP A 159 5.31 -10.05 -11.18
N ARG A 160 4.88 -11.19 -11.76
CA ARG A 160 5.27 -12.54 -11.31
C ARG A 160 6.79 -12.75 -11.24
N SER A 161 7.55 -12.07 -12.10
CA SER A 161 9.02 -12.15 -12.16
C SER A 161 9.68 -11.08 -11.30
N GLY A 162 8.91 -10.23 -10.62
CA GLY A 162 9.39 -9.13 -9.80
C GLY A 162 10.22 -9.59 -8.61
N SER A 163 11.07 -8.70 -8.11
CA SER A 163 11.82 -8.91 -6.88
C SER A 163 10.88 -9.05 -5.68
N ARG A 164 11.30 -9.83 -4.69
CA ARG A 164 10.62 -9.95 -3.38
C ARG A 164 11.14 -8.98 -2.33
N VAL A 165 12.17 -8.23 -2.68
CA VAL A 165 12.84 -7.25 -1.82
C VAL A 165 12.98 -5.93 -2.56
N PRO A 166 13.11 -4.80 -1.86
CA PRO A 166 13.29 -3.49 -2.47
C PRO A 166 14.48 -3.43 -3.43
N TYR A 167 14.33 -2.69 -4.53
CA TYR A 167 15.37 -2.51 -5.54
C TYR A 167 15.19 -1.18 -6.27
N LYS A 168 16.25 -0.72 -6.96
CA LYS A 168 16.17 0.47 -7.81
C LYS A 168 15.84 0.09 -9.26
N ILE A 169 14.84 0.76 -9.82
CA ILE A 169 14.56 0.72 -11.26
C ILE A 169 15.41 1.81 -11.91
N GLY A 170 16.37 1.40 -12.73
CA GLY A 170 17.19 2.33 -13.52
C GLY A 170 16.49 2.74 -14.81
N MET A 171 16.54 4.03 -15.17
CA MET A 171 15.96 4.62 -16.36
C MET A 171 16.92 5.72 -16.85
N ALA A 172 17.60 5.54 -17.98
CA ALA A 172 18.39 6.57 -18.69
C ALA A 172 19.02 7.70 -17.82
N GLY A 173 19.81 7.33 -16.81
CA GLY A 173 20.43 8.27 -15.87
C GLY A 173 19.57 8.69 -14.66
N LYS A 174 18.40 8.12 -14.52
CA LYS A 174 17.43 8.33 -13.42
C LYS A 174 17.23 7.02 -12.67
N SER A 175 16.71 7.07 -11.46
CA SER A 175 16.33 5.87 -10.71
C SER A 175 15.14 6.13 -9.80
N LEU A 176 14.33 5.10 -9.58
CA LEU A 176 13.19 5.09 -8.69
C LEU A 176 13.29 3.84 -7.81
N TRP A 177 13.03 3.95 -6.51
CA TRP A 177 12.90 2.77 -5.67
C TRP A 177 11.60 2.04 -6.00
N GLU A 178 11.69 0.72 -6.20
CA GLU A 178 10.53 -0.17 -6.17
C GLU A 178 10.55 -0.96 -4.87
N ILE A 179 9.45 -0.89 -4.15
CA ILE A 179 9.32 -1.48 -2.81
C ILE A 179 8.13 -2.45 -2.80
N PRO A 180 8.34 -3.71 -3.21
CA PRO A 180 7.27 -4.68 -3.33
C PRO A 180 6.67 -5.06 -1.98
N PRO A 181 5.36 -5.36 -1.92
CA PRO A 181 4.76 -5.96 -0.75
C PRO A 181 5.38 -7.32 -0.41
N MET A 182 5.41 -7.64 0.89
CA MET A 182 5.93 -8.92 1.35
C MET A 182 5.11 -10.09 0.80
N VAL A 183 5.83 -11.10 0.34
CA VAL A 183 5.27 -12.42 -0.01
C VAL A 183 6.01 -13.52 0.72
N THR A 184 5.35 -14.66 0.96
CA THR A 184 6.01 -15.86 1.48
C THR A 184 6.30 -16.82 0.33
N PRO A 185 7.56 -17.14 0.04
CA PRO A 185 7.91 -18.14 -0.95
C PRO A 185 7.39 -19.52 -0.57
N SER A 186 6.86 -20.25 -1.56
CA SER A 186 6.42 -21.64 -1.40
C SER A 186 6.74 -22.46 -2.65
N MET A 187 6.56 -23.78 -2.58
CA MET A 187 6.71 -24.67 -3.74
C MET A 187 5.72 -24.35 -4.87
N LEU A 188 4.59 -23.73 -4.55
CA LEU A 188 3.56 -23.32 -5.51
C LEU A 188 3.71 -21.87 -6.00
N GLY A 189 4.82 -21.21 -5.67
CA GLY A 189 5.07 -19.80 -5.96
C GLY A 189 4.92 -18.91 -4.72
N ASN A 190 4.85 -17.61 -4.95
CA ASN A 190 4.74 -16.64 -3.88
C ASN A 190 3.30 -16.57 -3.33
N LEU A 191 3.16 -16.63 -2.01
CA LEU A 191 1.89 -16.48 -1.30
C LEU A 191 1.69 -15.02 -0.86
N PRO A 192 0.49 -14.43 -1.00
CA PRO A 192 0.19 -13.02 -0.71
C PRO A 192 0.04 -12.78 0.80
N THR A 193 1.09 -12.99 1.57
CA THR A 193 1.05 -12.90 3.04
C THR A 193 1.21 -11.50 3.59
N GLY A 194 1.68 -10.54 2.77
CA GLY A 194 1.91 -9.16 3.17
C GLY A 194 0.65 -8.31 3.31
N GLY A 195 -0.52 -8.77 2.84
CA GLY A 195 -1.75 -7.98 2.94
C GLY A 195 -2.97 -8.63 2.32
N GLY A 196 -4.06 -7.87 2.23
CA GLY A 196 -5.31 -8.29 1.62
C GLY A 196 -5.91 -9.54 2.26
N TRP A 197 -6.52 -10.38 1.43
CA TRP A 197 -7.11 -11.63 1.88
C TRP A 197 -6.05 -12.60 2.44
N GLY A 198 -4.85 -12.60 1.89
CA GLY A 198 -3.80 -13.53 2.27
C GLY A 198 -3.30 -13.31 3.69
N PHE A 199 -3.11 -12.06 4.11
CA PHE A 199 -2.74 -11.70 5.47
C PHE A 199 -3.75 -12.24 6.51
N ARG A 200 -5.02 -12.26 6.16
CA ARG A 200 -6.10 -12.75 7.04
C ARG A 200 -6.37 -14.25 6.91
N PHE A 201 -5.94 -14.88 5.81
CA PHE A 201 -6.18 -16.30 5.52
C PHE A 201 -5.04 -17.20 6.02
N PHE A 202 -3.78 -16.87 5.67
CA PHE A 202 -2.63 -17.72 6.03
C PHE A 202 -2.33 -17.69 7.53
N PRO A 203 -1.72 -18.79 8.08
CA PRO A 203 -1.43 -18.86 9.50
C PRO A 203 -0.51 -17.73 10.00
N PRO A 204 -0.82 -17.08 11.14
CA PRO A 204 0.02 -16.00 11.68
C PRO A 204 1.49 -16.40 11.88
N ARG A 205 1.76 -17.61 12.35
CA ARG A 205 3.13 -18.12 12.53
C ARG A 205 3.93 -18.20 11.22
N MET A 206 3.28 -18.42 10.07
CA MET A 206 3.93 -18.39 8.76
C MET A 206 4.37 -16.95 8.43
N ILE A 207 3.49 -16.01 8.65
CA ILE A 207 3.74 -14.56 8.41
C ILE A 207 4.89 -14.09 9.31
N GLU A 208 4.83 -14.38 10.61
CA GLU A 208 5.89 -14.02 11.56
C GLU A 208 7.26 -14.59 11.17
N ARG A 209 7.31 -15.86 10.77
CA ARG A 209 8.56 -16.51 10.31
C ARG A 209 9.11 -15.84 9.04
N THR A 210 8.22 -15.40 8.14
CA THR A 210 8.65 -14.68 6.92
C THR A 210 9.26 -13.33 7.29
N VAL A 211 8.62 -12.56 8.18
CA VAL A 211 9.17 -11.29 8.68
C VAL A 211 10.52 -11.51 9.35
N GLN A 212 10.60 -12.51 10.25
CA GLN A 212 11.82 -12.80 10.98
C GLN A 212 12.97 -13.13 10.01
N ARG A 213 12.73 -14.00 9.03
CA ARG A 213 13.74 -14.36 8.02
C ARG A 213 14.20 -13.15 7.21
N LEU A 214 13.26 -12.32 6.72
CA LEU A 214 13.62 -11.11 5.99
C LEU A 214 14.50 -10.19 6.84
N ASN A 215 14.15 -9.98 8.12
CA ASN A 215 14.93 -9.14 9.01
C ASN A 215 16.32 -9.72 9.32
N GLU A 216 16.45 -11.06 9.44
CA GLU A 216 17.74 -11.76 9.58
C GLU A 216 18.62 -11.60 8.31
N GLU A 217 18.01 -11.51 7.13
CA GLU A 217 18.66 -11.24 5.84
C GLU A 217 18.93 -9.74 5.60
N GLY A 218 18.65 -8.86 6.58
CA GLY A 218 18.81 -7.40 6.45
C GLY A 218 17.77 -6.76 5.54
N GLN A 219 16.62 -7.40 5.34
CA GLN A 219 15.53 -6.92 4.48
C GLN A 219 14.31 -6.51 5.29
N SER A 220 13.61 -5.49 4.82
CA SER A 220 12.35 -5.01 5.40
C SER A 220 11.16 -5.78 4.85
N ALA A 221 10.27 -6.22 5.74
CA ALA A 221 8.96 -6.70 5.34
C ALA A 221 8.01 -5.53 5.11
N VAL A 222 7.23 -5.57 4.03
CA VAL A 222 6.27 -4.52 3.67
C VAL A 222 4.85 -5.07 3.72
N PHE A 223 4.04 -4.53 4.60
CA PHE A 223 2.63 -4.89 4.75
C PHE A 223 1.72 -3.88 4.10
N TYR A 224 0.58 -4.34 3.60
CA TYR A 224 -0.48 -3.47 3.12
C TYR A 224 -1.86 -3.92 3.62
N LEU A 225 -2.71 -2.96 3.90
CA LEU A 225 -4.09 -3.17 4.32
C LEU A 225 -5.00 -2.12 3.68
N HIS A 226 -6.27 -2.46 3.57
CA HIS A 226 -7.30 -1.48 3.20
C HIS A 226 -8.18 -1.19 4.43
N PRO A 227 -8.73 0.01 4.58
CA PRO A 227 -9.62 0.34 5.69
C PRO A 227 -10.80 -0.63 5.85
N ARG A 228 -11.31 -1.19 4.74
CA ARG A 228 -12.38 -2.20 4.77
C ARG A 228 -11.98 -3.53 5.46
N GLU A 229 -10.71 -3.81 5.60
CA GLU A 229 -10.22 -5.07 6.18
C GLU A 229 -10.30 -5.12 7.70
N ILE A 230 -10.50 -3.98 8.34
CA ILE A 230 -10.75 -3.88 9.79
C ILE A 230 -12.24 -3.76 10.12
N ASP A 231 -13.11 -3.81 9.12
CA ASP A 231 -14.58 -3.73 9.24
C ASP A 231 -15.24 -5.04 8.73
N PRO A 232 -15.22 -6.13 9.52
CA PRO A 232 -15.73 -7.42 9.09
C PRO A 232 -17.24 -7.42 8.81
N SER A 233 -17.98 -6.47 9.38
CA SER A 233 -19.42 -6.26 9.15
C SER A 233 -19.71 -5.26 8.02
N GLY A 234 -18.69 -4.64 7.44
CA GLY A 234 -18.81 -3.63 6.40
C GLY A 234 -19.49 -4.15 5.12
N PRO A 235 -20.02 -3.23 4.31
CA PRO A 235 -20.68 -3.58 3.05
C PRO A 235 -19.73 -4.22 2.06
N ARG A 236 -20.28 -5.01 1.15
CA ARG A 236 -19.57 -5.69 0.07
C ARG A 236 -20.35 -5.59 -1.22
N LEU A 237 -19.65 -5.44 -2.34
CA LEU A 237 -20.25 -5.50 -3.66
C LEU A 237 -20.81 -6.90 -3.96
N PRO A 238 -21.90 -7.01 -4.73
CA PRO A 238 -22.48 -8.29 -5.16
C PRO A 238 -21.63 -8.93 -6.27
N LEU A 239 -20.47 -9.42 -5.92
CA LEU A 239 -19.54 -10.09 -6.83
C LEU A 239 -19.72 -11.61 -6.76
N SER A 240 -19.16 -12.34 -7.76
CA SER A 240 -19.04 -13.79 -7.66
C SER A 240 -18.22 -14.19 -6.42
N LEU A 241 -18.44 -15.38 -5.87
CA LEU A 241 -17.79 -15.84 -4.63
C LEU A 241 -16.26 -15.73 -4.69
N PHE A 242 -15.66 -16.09 -5.81
CA PHE A 242 -14.22 -15.97 -6.01
C PHE A 242 -13.76 -14.50 -5.98
N ARG A 243 -14.44 -13.61 -6.73
CA ARG A 243 -14.12 -12.18 -6.72
C ARG A 243 -14.36 -11.55 -5.35
N GLN A 244 -15.42 -11.95 -4.64
CA GLN A 244 -15.64 -11.50 -3.26
C GLN A 244 -14.51 -11.91 -2.33
N PHE A 245 -14.03 -13.16 -2.44
CA PHE A 245 -12.90 -13.63 -1.63
C PHE A 245 -11.63 -12.85 -1.94
N VAL A 246 -11.32 -12.62 -3.21
CA VAL A 246 -10.12 -11.85 -3.60
C VAL A 246 -10.21 -10.39 -3.15
N ALA A 247 -11.35 -9.74 -3.33
CA ALA A 247 -11.51 -8.31 -3.00
C ALA A 247 -11.64 -8.04 -1.49
N TYR A 248 -12.31 -8.92 -0.75
CA TYR A 248 -12.62 -8.66 0.66
C TYR A 248 -12.03 -9.67 1.63
N GLY A 249 -11.64 -10.86 1.17
CA GLY A 249 -11.08 -11.93 2.01
C GLY A 249 -12.04 -12.45 3.08
N PRO A 250 -11.49 -13.12 4.12
CA PRO A 250 -12.24 -13.57 5.29
C PRO A 250 -12.91 -12.40 6.04
N ARG A 251 -14.08 -12.63 6.65
CA ARG A 251 -14.77 -11.65 7.51
C ARG A 251 -14.12 -11.62 8.91
N THR A 252 -12.86 -11.26 8.97
CA THR A 252 -12.09 -11.11 10.21
C THR A 252 -11.47 -9.74 10.27
N ASP A 253 -11.42 -9.13 11.45
CA ASP A 253 -10.74 -7.87 11.67
C ASP A 253 -9.22 -8.08 11.57
N ALA A 254 -8.59 -7.41 10.62
CA ALA A 254 -7.15 -7.51 10.38
C ALA A 254 -6.31 -7.02 11.57
N LEU A 255 -6.83 -6.10 12.40
CA LEU A 255 -6.13 -5.61 13.59
C LEU A 255 -5.83 -6.72 14.61
N GLN A 256 -6.68 -7.76 14.68
CA GLN A 256 -6.42 -8.89 15.58
C GLN A 256 -5.10 -9.61 15.27
N ARG A 257 -4.63 -9.54 14.02
CA ARG A 257 -3.34 -10.12 13.59
C ARG A 257 -2.23 -9.08 13.51
N LEU A 258 -2.58 -7.85 13.15
CA LEU A 258 -1.61 -6.77 12.98
C LEU A 258 -1.04 -6.29 14.31
N VAL A 259 -1.87 -6.10 15.35
CA VAL A 259 -1.42 -5.62 16.66
C VAL A 259 -0.34 -6.50 17.30
N PRO A 260 -0.45 -7.85 17.32
CA PRO A 260 0.64 -8.70 17.79
C PRO A 260 1.95 -8.55 16.99
N LEU A 261 1.87 -8.36 15.68
CA LEU A 261 3.05 -8.11 14.83
C LEU A 261 3.71 -6.77 15.16
N MET A 262 2.93 -5.69 15.29
CA MET A 262 3.45 -4.36 15.63
C MET A 262 4.11 -4.33 17.03
N LYS A 263 3.63 -5.13 17.97
CA LYS A 263 4.27 -5.28 19.29
C LYS A 263 5.58 -6.09 19.24
N ARG A 264 5.74 -6.97 18.26
CA ARG A 264 6.90 -7.86 18.12
C ARG A 264 8.01 -7.29 17.25
N PHE A 265 7.65 -6.62 16.16
CA PHE A 265 8.55 -6.07 15.16
C PHE A 265 8.45 -4.55 15.12
N ARG A 266 9.49 -3.88 14.64
CA ARG A 266 9.45 -2.43 14.41
C ARG A 266 8.83 -2.13 13.05
N PHE A 267 8.00 -1.09 13.02
CA PHE A 267 7.37 -0.59 11.82
C PHE A 267 7.57 0.91 11.65
N THR A 268 7.66 1.34 10.41
CA THR A 268 7.77 2.75 10.02
C THR A 268 7.10 2.97 8.66
N SER A 269 7.11 4.20 8.16
CA SER A 269 6.65 4.53 6.81
C SER A 269 7.67 4.11 5.74
N LEU A 270 7.21 3.98 4.49
CA LEU A 270 8.09 3.70 3.35
C LEU A 270 9.07 4.85 3.08
N GLY A 271 8.63 6.10 3.20
CA GLY A 271 9.50 7.26 3.05
C GLY A 271 10.67 7.23 4.03
N ASN A 272 10.43 6.87 5.30
CA ASN A 272 11.49 6.70 6.28
C ASN A 272 12.46 5.56 5.92
N LEU A 273 11.99 4.46 5.32
CA LEU A 273 12.88 3.40 4.83
C LEU A 273 13.75 3.90 3.68
N VAL A 274 13.17 4.62 2.72
CA VAL A 274 13.92 5.21 1.60
C VAL A 274 14.99 6.18 2.11
N ASP A 275 14.66 7.04 3.08
CA ASP A 275 15.62 7.96 3.69
C ASP A 275 16.78 7.21 4.35
N GLN A 276 16.51 6.10 5.05
CA GLN A 276 17.54 5.25 5.64
C GLN A 276 18.46 4.61 4.58
N TRP A 277 17.89 4.10 3.49
CA TRP A 277 18.66 3.45 2.41
C TRP A 277 19.49 4.44 1.57
N GLU A 278 19.04 5.69 1.44
CA GLU A 278 19.78 6.73 0.71
C GLU A 278 20.87 7.38 1.56
N SER A 279 20.79 7.22 2.88
CA SER A 279 21.78 7.74 3.83
C SER A 279 22.87 6.72 4.20
N ALA A 280 22.71 5.44 3.81
CA ALA A 280 23.62 4.35 4.12
C ALA A 280 24.66 4.13 3.02
#